data_8c7f60b47127a4b88ce7fa13091e063b
#
_entry.id   8c7f60b47127a4b88ce7fa13091e063b
#
_cell.length_a   1.000
_cell.length_b   1.000
_cell.length_c   1.000
_cell.angle_alpha   90.00
_cell.angle_beta   90.00
_cell.angle_gamma   90.00
#
_symmetry.space_group_name_H-M   'P 1'
#
loop_
_entity.id
_entity.type
_entity.pdbx_description
1 polymer ?
#
loop_
_entity_poly.entity_id
_entity_poly.type
_entity_poly.pdbx_seq_one_letter_code
_entity_poly.pdbx_strand_id
1 'polypeptide(L)'
;MNNTNEALDAEKKFKTSVEEAQDYIENFDILETINNVGNDEVFTPVKVCQQILDTLPMEVWSNPNYKWLNPCDKNGVFLREIALRLDEGLKKWEPDEELRRKHILQKMLFSIGLTRFTSQVSRRTVYYCSQANKKFDGKVDSEGHSINGYAIGNGAWFDTPEGNILTPKTEHSFVKGKCIFCGTNEKGKDGKPGRYSDPGQLEHYAYEFIHDSDIKTQIQKRFFGGKNMKFDIIIGNPPYQLTDGGGGSSAKPIYNLFVEQAIRMNPKFMAMIIPSRWFSGGKGLDEFRARMISDKHIRVLHDYLLAQECFPAVSIEGGVCYFLWDRDNEGKCKIFTHQQDGIIKTSERYLNENRTVDILIRDEKSLHILKKIQQKGFNSFGDIVSPRNPFGVGKLNDELFVKNKVPEGISIFGRFDKGRETKFLKKGFSVTKGNDLVNVWKVFISKADGAAGQIGNPIPARIIGKAEVGSIGTICSETFLAVGPLKNREEAENVVKYMATKFFRFLVGIRKNKNMTQDTYKYAPLISFDKCWADDDLYRLFGLDTNDIEYIEKHIKELD
;
A
#
# COMPACT_ATOMS: atom_id res chain seq x y z
N MET A 1 -42.17 -30.29 -42.79
CA MET A 1 -41.34 -31.00 -41.79
C MET A 1 -40.11 -30.19 -41.31
N ASN A 2 -39.60 -29.20 -42.05
CA ASN A 2 -38.44 -28.41 -41.61
C ASN A 2 -38.74 -27.36 -40.50
N ASN A 3 -39.94 -26.76 -40.47
CA ASN A 3 -40.28 -25.70 -39.49
C ASN A 3 -40.50 -26.23 -38.07
N THR A 4 -40.85 -27.51 -37.90
CA THR A 4 -41.00 -28.13 -36.56
C THR A 4 -39.70 -28.43 -35.87
N ASN A 5 -38.66 -28.78 -36.61
CA ASN A 5 -37.34 -29.06 -36.04
C ASN A 5 -36.60 -27.79 -35.62
N GLU A 6 -36.72 -26.69 -36.37
CA GLU A 6 -36.14 -25.40 -36.01
C GLU A 6 -36.82 -24.78 -34.77
N ALA A 7 -38.15 -24.96 -34.63
CA ALA A 7 -38.85 -24.52 -33.44
C ALA A 7 -38.48 -25.34 -32.19
N LEU A 8 -38.30 -26.65 -32.33
CA LEU A 8 -37.83 -27.54 -31.26
C LEU A 8 -36.39 -27.26 -30.81
N ASP A 9 -35.51 -26.92 -31.78
CA ASP A 9 -34.11 -26.53 -31.47
C ASP A 9 -34.03 -25.15 -30.83
N ALA A 10 -34.88 -24.20 -31.22
CA ALA A 10 -34.99 -22.90 -30.57
C ALA A 10 -35.52 -22.99 -29.15
N GLU A 11 -36.55 -23.86 -28.93
CA GLU A 11 -37.12 -24.10 -27.59
C GLU A 11 -36.10 -24.80 -26.66
N LYS A 12 -35.32 -25.75 -27.18
CA LYS A 12 -34.22 -26.38 -26.44
C LYS A 12 -33.15 -25.38 -26.05
N LYS A 13 -32.68 -24.54 -27.00
CA LYS A 13 -31.69 -23.49 -26.73
C LYS A 13 -32.20 -22.49 -25.70
N PHE A 14 -33.48 -22.10 -25.77
CA PHE A 14 -34.08 -21.20 -24.80
C PHE A 14 -34.13 -21.83 -23.39
N LYS A 15 -34.55 -23.11 -23.28
CA LYS A 15 -34.55 -23.85 -22.00
C LYS A 15 -33.16 -23.95 -21.41
N THR A 16 -32.14 -24.31 -22.20
CA THR A 16 -30.76 -24.41 -21.74
C THR A 16 -30.25 -23.04 -21.25
N SER A 17 -30.55 -21.96 -21.97
CA SER A 17 -30.12 -20.61 -21.55
C SER A 17 -30.85 -20.12 -20.30
N VAL A 18 -32.09 -20.54 -20.08
CA VAL A 18 -32.84 -20.22 -18.85
C VAL A 18 -32.32 -21.02 -17.65
N GLU A 19 -31.99 -22.31 -17.86
CA GLU A 19 -31.38 -23.16 -16.83
C GLU A 19 -29.97 -22.66 -16.45
N GLU A 20 -29.15 -22.27 -17.43
CA GLU A 20 -27.83 -21.65 -17.19
C GLU A 20 -27.94 -20.30 -16.48
N ALA A 21 -28.94 -19.47 -16.83
CA ALA A 21 -29.20 -18.21 -16.14
C ALA A 21 -29.73 -18.43 -14.72
N GLN A 22 -30.55 -19.46 -14.49
CA GLN A 22 -31.06 -19.80 -13.18
C GLN A 22 -29.94 -20.35 -12.28
N ASP A 23 -29.09 -21.25 -12.79
CA ASP A 23 -27.93 -21.76 -12.08
C ASP A 23 -26.95 -20.63 -11.73
N TYR A 24 -26.75 -19.69 -12.65
CA TYR A 24 -25.95 -18.49 -12.39
C TYR A 24 -26.55 -17.60 -11.29
N ILE A 25 -27.87 -17.39 -11.28
CA ILE A 25 -28.57 -16.59 -10.27
C ILE A 25 -28.54 -17.28 -8.90
N GLU A 26 -28.72 -18.59 -8.84
CA GLU A 26 -28.71 -19.37 -7.60
C GLU A 26 -27.33 -19.47 -6.96
N ASN A 27 -26.27 -19.51 -7.78
CA ASN A 27 -24.88 -19.60 -7.32
C ASN A 27 -24.16 -18.25 -7.27
N PHE A 28 -24.87 -17.17 -7.52
CA PHE A 28 -24.30 -15.82 -7.62
C PHE A 28 -23.97 -15.23 -6.25
N ASP A 29 -22.68 -15.01 -5.97
CA ASP A 29 -22.28 -14.26 -4.80
C ASP A 29 -22.29 -12.76 -5.08
N ILE A 30 -23.27 -12.05 -4.51
CA ILE A 30 -23.41 -10.60 -4.66
C ILE A 30 -22.15 -9.84 -4.22
N LEU A 31 -21.34 -10.39 -3.31
CA LEU A 31 -20.11 -9.75 -2.85
C LEU A 31 -19.00 -9.78 -3.88
N GLU A 32 -19.06 -10.67 -4.89
CA GLU A 32 -18.13 -10.70 -5.99
C GLU A 32 -18.42 -9.64 -7.06
N THR A 33 -19.66 -9.13 -7.09
CA THR A 33 -20.10 -8.15 -8.10
C THR A 33 -20.23 -6.74 -7.59
N ILE A 34 -20.24 -6.51 -6.28
CA ILE A 34 -20.23 -5.17 -5.72
C ILE A 34 -18.88 -4.53 -6.00
N ASN A 35 -18.84 -3.68 -7.02
CA ASN A 35 -17.69 -2.83 -7.32
C ASN A 35 -17.56 -1.71 -6.30
N ASN A 36 -16.33 -1.15 -6.21
CA ASN A 36 -16.01 -0.05 -5.32
C ASN A 36 -16.99 1.12 -5.49
N VAL A 37 -17.54 1.60 -4.39
CA VAL A 37 -18.48 2.73 -4.36
C VAL A 37 -17.75 4.08 -4.42
N GLY A 38 -16.44 4.07 -4.14
CA GLY A 38 -15.56 5.24 -4.19
C GLY A 38 -14.09 4.84 -4.20
N ASN A 39 -13.20 5.79 -4.49
CA ASN A 39 -11.75 5.55 -4.57
C ASN A 39 -11.13 5.06 -3.25
N ASP A 40 -11.79 5.29 -2.11
CA ASP A 40 -11.32 4.92 -0.77
C ASP A 40 -12.01 3.67 -0.23
N GLU A 41 -13.07 3.22 -0.89
CA GLU A 41 -13.89 2.06 -0.51
C GLU A 41 -13.56 0.83 -1.36
N VAL A 42 -12.30 0.39 -1.32
CA VAL A 42 -11.88 -0.82 -2.00
C VAL A 42 -12.44 -2.03 -1.26
N PHE A 43 -13.38 -2.74 -1.87
CA PHE A 43 -13.93 -3.98 -1.32
C PHE A 43 -12.94 -5.13 -1.52
N THR A 44 -12.86 -5.99 -0.51
CA THR A 44 -12.01 -7.17 -0.58
C THR A 44 -12.77 -8.29 -1.28
N PRO A 45 -12.27 -8.83 -2.40
CA PRO A 45 -12.88 -10.00 -3.03
C PRO A 45 -12.88 -11.19 -2.08
N VAL A 46 -13.90 -12.04 -2.19
CA VAL A 46 -14.07 -13.23 -1.33
C VAL A 46 -12.82 -14.11 -1.32
N LYS A 47 -12.25 -14.40 -2.49
CA LYS A 47 -11.03 -15.19 -2.64
C LYS A 47 -9.85 -14.59 -1.85
N VAL A 48 -9.66 -13.27 -1.92
CA VAL A 48 -8.57 -12.58 -1.19
C VAL A 48 -8.82 -12.62 0.31
N CYS A 49 -10.09 -12.43 0.73
CA CYS A 49 -10.48 -12.59 2.13
C CYS A 49 -10.13 -13.99 2.64
N GLN A 50 -10.50 -15.03 1.92
CA GLN A 50 -10.20 -16.43 2.26
C GLN A 50 -8.69 -16.68 2.38
N GLN A 51 -7.88 -16.16 1.45
CA GLN A 51 -6.42 -16.27 1.50
C GLN A 51 -5.82 -15.57 2.74
N ILE A 52 -6.37 -14.43 3.15
CA ILE A 52 -5.95 -13.75 4.38
C ILE A 52 -6.31 -14.61 5.60
N LEU A 53 -7.52 -15.17 5.63
CA LEU A 53 -7.96 -16.05 6.72
C LEU A 53 -7.16 -17.36 6.80
N ASP A 54 -6.66 -17.86 5.67
CA ASP A 54 -5.80 -19.05 5.60
C ASP A 54 -4.42 -18.86 6.25
N THR A 55 -4.01 -17.63 6.51
CA THR A 55 -2.77 -17.35 7.25
C THR A 55 -2.90 -17.60 8.76
N LEU A 56 -4.12 -17.62 9.28
CA LEU A 56 -4.40 -17.82 10.69
C LEU A 56 -4.21 -19.30 11.07
N PRO A 57 -3.72 -19.59 12.29
CA PRO A 57 -3.58 -20.97 12.74
C PRO A 57 -4.93 -21.64 12.97
N MET A 58 -4.97 -22.96 12.76
CA MET A 58 -6.22 -23.75 12.78
C MET A 58 -6.97 -23.69 14.10
N GLU A 59 -6.28 -23.53 15.23
CA GLU A 59 -6.90 -23.47 16.54
C GLU A 59 -7.86 -22.29 16.73
N VAL A 60 -7.72 -21.22 15.94
CA VAL A 60 -8.62 -20.06 16.09
C VAL A 60 -10.06 -20.38 15.71
N TRP A 61 -10.27 -21.37 14.84
CA TRP A 61 -11.57 -21.75 14.33
C TRP A 61 -12.38 -22.62 15.30
N SER A 62 -11.72 -23.27 16.27
CA SER A 62 -12.35 -24.16 17.23
C SER A 62 -12.45 -23.58 18.64
N ASN A 63 -12.03 -22.33 18.86
CA ASN A 63 -12.09 -21.69 20.18
C ASN A 63 -13.30 -20.75 20.30
N PRO A 64 -14.35 -21.12 21.07
CA PRO A 64 -15.58 -20.33 21.19
C PRO A 64 -15.41 -19.02 21.97
N ASN A 65 -14.27 -18.82 22.64
CA ASN A 65 -14.03 -17.65 23.48
C ASN A 65 -13.33 -16.52 22.75
N TYR A 66 -12.78 -16.75 21.55
CA TYR A 66 -12.08 -15.73 20.78
C TYR A 66 -13.05 -14.67 20.23
N LYS A 67 -12.64 -13.42 20.40
CA LYS A 67 -13.37 -12.25 19.91
C LYS A 67 -12.63 -11.64 18.74
N TRP A 68 -13.35 -11.49 17.64
CA TRP A 68 -12.87 -10.98 16.38
C TRP A 68 -13.32 -9.55 16.18
N LEU A 69 -12.43 -8.66 15.77
CA LEU A 69 -12.76 -7.29 15.42
C LEU A 69 -12.32 -6.98 13.97
N ASN A 70 -13.28 -6.51 13.18
CA ASN A 70 -12.98 -5.80 11.94
C ASN A 70 -13.16 -4.29 12.18
N PRO A 71 -12.09 -3.50 12.34
CA PRO A 71 -12.20 -2.09 12.69
C PRO A 71 -12.59 -1.18 11.52
N CYS A 72 -12.76 -1.73 10.31
CA CYS A 72 -13.00 -0.98 9.07
C CYS A 72 -13.86 -1.78 8.09
N ASP A 73 -14.99 -2.29 8.60
CA ASP A 73 -15.87 -3.13 7.80
C ASP A 73 -16.59 -2.36 6.70
N LYS A 74 -16.71 -2.98 5.55
CA LYS A 74 -17.33 -2.40 4.36
C LYS A 74 -18.58 -3.17 3.96
N ASN A 75 -18.41 -4.36 3.39
CA ASN A 75 -19.52 -5.18 2.89
C ASN A 75 -19.78 -6.45 3.72
N GLY A 76 -19.06 -6.63 4.84
CA GLY A 76 -19.22 -7.79 5.72
C GLY A 76 -18.50 -9.06 5.25
N VAL A 77 -17.72 -9.02 4.19
CA VAL A 77 -17.06 -10.20 3.64
C VAL A 77 -16.18 -10.92 4.67
N PHE A 78 -15.38 -10.19 5.43
CA PHE A 78 -14.55 -10.81 6.48
C PHE A 78 -15.40 -11.47 7.55
N LEU A 79 -16.43 -10.78 8.04
CA LEU A 79 -17.31 -11.33 9.09
C LEU A 79 -18.07 -12.56 8.60
N ARG A 80 -18.55 -12.55 7.35
CA ARG A 80 -19.23 -13.70 6.75
C ARG A 80 -18.29 -14.90 6.64
N GLU A 81 -17.12 -14.74 6.05
CA GLU A 81 -16.15 -15.82 5.87
C GLU A 81 -15.66 -16.38 7.21
N ILE A 82 -15.47 -15.50 8.22
CA ILE A 82 -15.15 -15.92 9.58
C ILE A 82 -16.33 -16.72 10.19
N ALA A 83 -17.58 -16.24 10.05
CA ALA A 83 -18.75 -16.93 10.56
C ALA A 83 -18.89 -18.34 9.99
N LEU A 84 -18.69 -18.51 8.68
CA LEU A 84 -18.74 -19.81 8.01
C LEU A 84 -17.69 -20.78 8.56
N ARG A 85 -16.45 -20.31 8.75
CA ARG A 85 -15.36 -21.14 9.28
C ARG A 85 -15.56 -21.49 10.75
N LEU A 86 -16.09 -20.55 11.55
CA LEU A 86 -16.43 -20.80 12.96
C LEU A 86 -17.62 -21.74 13.09
N ASP A 87 -18.63 -21.63 12.22
CA ASP A 87 -19.78 -22.54 12.23
C ASP A 87 -19.33 -23.98 12.01
N GLU A 88 -18.38 -24.22 11.13
CA GLU A 88 -17.78 -25.55 10.93
C GLU A 88 -16.88 -25.94 12.11
N GLY A 89 -15.97 -25.06 12.53
CA GLY A 89 -14.97 -25.36 13.54
C GLY A 89 -15.52 -25.57 14.95
N LEU A 90 -16.68 -25.01 15.26
CA LEU A 90 -17.32 -25.09 16.59
C LEU A 90 -18.38 -26.19 16.69
N LYS A 91 -18.61 -27.01 15.67
CA LYS A 91 -19.60 -28.11 15.70
C LYS A 91 -19.44 -29.08 16.88
N LYS A 92 -18.19 -29.33 17.31
CA LYS A 92 -17.91 -30.18 18.47
C LYS A 92 -18.21 -29.50 19.79
N TRP A 93 -18.05 -28.18 19.87
CA TRP A 93 -18.35 -27.38 21.05
C TRP A 93 -19.86 -27.18 21.26
N GLU A 94 -20.59 -26.82 20.16
CA GLU A 94 -22.04 -26.67 20.16
C GLU A 94 -22.61 -27.32 18.89
N PRO A 95 -23.19 -28.53 19.04
CA PRO A 95 -23.78 -29.25 17.92
C PRO A 95 -25.06 -28.59 17.35
N ASP A 96 -25.82 -27.88 18.18
CA ASP A 96 -27.00 -27.16 17.73
C ASP A 96 -26.60 -25.97 16.86
N GLU A 97 -27.06 -25.98 15.64
CA GLU A 97 -26.69 -24.99 14.61
C GLU A 97 -27.18 -23.59 14.98
N GLU A 98 -28.39 -23.45 15.49
CA GLU A 98 -28.98 -22.16 15.86
C GLU A 98 -28.25 -21.56 17.07
N LEU A 99 -28.02 -22.34 18.11
CA LEU A 99 -27.28 -21.90 19.29
C LEU A 99 -25.84 -21.53 18.94
N ARG A 100 -25.18 -22.33 18.11
CA ARG A 100 -23.81 -22.08 17.64
C ARG A 100 -23.70 -20.79 16.84
N ARG A 101 -24.57 -20.58 15.86
CA ARG A 101 -24.59 -19.35 15.04
C ARG A 101 -24.94 -18.12 15.86
N LYS A 102 -25.88 -18.23 16.77
CA LYS A 102 -26.20 -17.16 17.72
C LYS A 102 -25.00 -16.78 18.56
N HIS A 103 -24.25 -17.76 19.08
CA HIS A 103 -23.03 -17.52 19.84
C HIS A 103 -21.97 -16.81 18.98
N ILE A 104 -21.71 -17.29 17.76
CA ILE A 104 -20.76 -16.69 16.82
C ILE A 104 -21.10 -15.21 16.58
N LEU A 105 -22.34 -14.93 16.18
CA LEU A 105 -22.73 -13.57 15.81
C LEU A 105 -22.84 -12.61 16.99
N GLN A 106 -23.31 -13.08 18.16
CA GLN A 106 -23.49 -12.22 19.33
C GLN A 106 -22.22 -12.05 20.18
N LYS A 107 -21.38 -13.09 20.27
CA LYS A 107 -20.29 -13.14 21.25
C LYS A 107 -18.90 -13.13 20.65
N MET A 108 -18.77 -13.46 19.37
CA MET A 108 -17.45 -13.60 18.75
C MET A 108 -17.14 -12.53 17.71
N LEU A 109 -18.13 -12.09 16.91
CA LEU A 109 -17.92 -11.18 15.79
C LEU A 109 -18.33 -9.75 16.11
N PHE A 110 -17.41 -8.81 15.88
CA PHE A 110 -17.58 -7.38 16.13
C PHE A 110 -16.98 -6.58 15.01
N SER A 111 -17.60 -5.45 14.63
CA SER A 111 -17.02 -4.56 13.66
C SER A 111 -17.43 -3.09 13.81
N ILE A 112 -16.60 -2.21 13.22
CA ILE A 112 -16.90 -0.81 13.01
C ILE A 112 -17.07 -0.60 11.52
N GLY A 113 -18.25 -0.19 11.09
CA GLY A 113 -18.55 0.06 9.69
C GLY A 113 -17.83 1.29 9.16
N LEU A 114 -17.47 1.27 7.88
CA LEU A 114 -16.79 2.41 7.25
C LEU A 114 -17.74 3.57 7.00
N THR A 115 -18.86 3.32 6.32
CA THR A 115 -19.91 4.30 6.03
C THR A 115 -21.27 3.76 6.42
N ARG A 116 -22.30 4.63 6.45
CA ARG A 116 -23.67 4.20 6.73
C ARG A 116 -24.17 3.19 5.71
N PHE A 117 -23.87 3.41 4.44
CA PHE A 117 -24.27 2.51 3.36
C PHE A 117 -23.60 1.14 3.50
N THR A 118 -22.27 1.11 3.58
CA THR A 118 -21.51 -0.14 3.68
C THR A 118 -21.86 -0.92 4.95
N SER A 119 -22.12 -0.23 6.06
CA SER A 119 -22.57 -0.88 7.30
C SER A 119 -23.93 -1.58 7.15
N GLN A 120 -24.84 -0.99 6.36
CA GLN A 120 -26.12 -1.66 6.07
C GLN A 120 -25.93 -2.90 5.18
N VAL A 121 -25.02 -2.81 4.19
CA VAL A 121 -24.67 -3.99 3.39
C VAL A 121 -24.08 -5.07 4.28
N SER A 122 -23.12 -4.72 5.14
CA SER A 122 -22.50 -5.66 6.07
C SER A 122 -23.50 -6.33 7.01
N ARG A 123 -24.41 -5.56 7.60
CA ARG A 123 -25.45 -6.12 8.48
C ARG A 123 -26.35 -7.11 7.73
N ARG A 124 -26.72 -6.82 6.49
CA ARG A 124 -27.48 -7.76 5.65
C ARG A 124 -26.68 -9.01 5.33
N THR A 125 -25.42 -8.84 4.97
CA THR A 125 -24.52 -9.95 4.65
C THR A 125 -24.31 -10.88 5.85
N VAL A 126 -24.07 -10.32 7.04
CA VAL A 126 -23.69 -11.09 8.24
C VAL A 126 -24.92 -11.64 8.96
N TYR A 127 -25.99 -10.84 9.07
CA TYR A 127 -27.18 -11.23 9.85
C TYR A 127 -28.28 -11.83 8.99
N TYR A 128 -28.12 -11.87 7.69
CA TYR A 128 -29.12 -12.36 6.72
C TYR A 128 -30.49 -11.67 6.86
N CYS A 129 -30.54 -10.46 7.43
CA CYS A 129 -31.74 -9.68 7.61
C CYS A 129 -31.49 -8.18 7.48
N SER A 130 -32.55 -7.40 7.27
CA SER A 130 -32.42 -5.94 7.12
C SER A 130 -32.05 -5.23 8.44
N GLN A 131 -32.35 -5.86 9.57
CA GLN A 131 -32.07 -5.35 10.92
C GLN A 131 -31.75 -6.53 11.85
N ALA A 132 -30.72 -6.39 12.66
CA ALA A 132 -30.21 -7.42 13.54
C ALA A 132 -31.23 -7.82 14.66
N ASN A 133 -32.15 -6.93 15.03
CA ASN A 133 -33.16 -7.14 16.05
C ASN A 133 -34.57 -7.36 15.49
N LYS A 134 -34.72 -7.50 14.18
CA LYS A 134 -36.04 -7.73 13.57
C LYS A 134 -36.44 -9.17 13.77
N LYS A 135 -37.61 -9.36 14.39
CA LYS A 135 -38.20 -10.68 14.53
C LYS A 135 -38.65 -11.21 13.18
N PHE A 136 -38.48 -12.51 12.99
CA PHE A 136 -39.10 -13.24 11.89
C PHE A 136 -40.63 -13.22 12.06
N ASP A 137 -41.34 -12.69 11.09
CA ASP A 137 -42.82 -12.58 11.15
C ASP A 137 -43.54 -13.77 10.54
N GLY A 138 -42.81 -14.81 10.17
CA GLY A 138 -43.34 -16.03 9.56
C GLY A 138 -43.74 -15.89 8.10
N LYS A 139 -43.57 -14.72 7.49
CA LYS A 139 -43.88 -14.53 6.08
C LYS A 139 -42.78 -15.12 5.22
N VAL A 140 -43.19 -16.00 4.34
CA VAL A 140 -42.35 -16.64 3.34
C VAL A 140 -42.90 -16.32 1.96
N ASP A 141 -42.01 -16.30 0.96
CA ASP A 141 -42.39 -16.23 -0.45
C ASP A 141 -42.99 -17.57 -0.92
N SER A 142 -43.33 -17.65 -2.21
CA SER A 142 -43.90 -18.87 -2.82
C SER A 142 -42.98 -20.08 -2.78
N GLU A 143 -41.68 -19.86 -2.52
CA GLU A 143 -40.64 -20.88 -2.47
C GLU A 143 -40.20 -21.22 -1.05
N GLY A 144 -40.84 -20.60 -0.04
CA GLY A 144 -40.55 -20.84 1.37
C GLY A 144 -39.45 -19.97 1.96
N HIS A 145 -38.92 -19.00 1.21
CA HIS A 145 -37.90 -18.07 1.70
C HIS A 145 -38.50 -16.96 2.55
N SER A 146 -37.83 -16.56 3.60
CA SER A 146 -38.28 -15.45 4.44
C SER A 146 -38.27 -14.11 3.70
N ILE A 147 -39.43 -13.46 3.60
CA ILE A 147 -39.58 -12.15 2.96
C ILE A 147 -38.83 -11.05 3.74
N ASN A 148 -38.62 -11.22 5.03
CA ASN A 148 -37.98 -10.24 5.91
C ASN A 148 -36.45 -10.49 6.15
N GLY A 149 -35.88 -11.38 5.36
CA GLY A 149 -34.47 -11.78 5.48
C GLY A 149 -34.35 -13.14 6.16
N TYR A 150 -33.26 -13.80 5.90
CA TYR A 150 -32.94 -15.07 6.53
C TYR A 150 -32.80 -14.85 8.02
N ALA A 151 -33.84 -15.14 8.73
CA ALA A 151 -33.65 -15.39 10.11
C ALA A 151 -33.08 -16.80 10.24
N ILE A 152 -31.84 -16.91 10.57
CA ILE A 152 -31.37 -18.11 11.20
C ILE A 152 -32.04 -18.14 12.57
N GLY A 153 -33.12 -18.90 12.67
CA GLY A 153 -33.99 -18.90 13.87
C GLY A 153 -34.83 -17.63 14.03
N ASN A 154 -35.78 -17.67 14.86
CA ASN A 154 -36.88 -16.72 15.05
C ASN A 154 -36.47 -15.34 15.58
N GLY A 155 -35.26 -14.78 15.22
CA GLY A 155 -35.16 -13.79 16.06
C GLY A 155 -34.45 -12.52 16.12
N ALA A 156 -34.88 -11.75 17.01
CA ALA A 156 -34.16 -10.62 17.58
C ALA A 156 -32.98 -11.15 18.43
N TRP A 157 -31.80 -11.31 17.80
CA TRP A 157 -30.61 -11.72 18.54
C TRP A 157 -29.93 -10.56 19.24
N PHE A 158 -30.28 -9.34 18.86
CA PHE A 158 -29.66 -8.11 19.39
C PHE A 158 -30.75 -7.14 19.87
N ASP A 159 -30.42 -6.36 20.88
CA ASP A 159 -31.33 -5.33 21.42
C ASP A 159 -31.40 -4.09 20.49
N THR A 160 -30.40 -3.90 19.62
CA THR A 160 -30.33 -2.78 18.69
C THR A 160 -30.29 -3.25 17.23
N PRO A 161 -30.74 -2.41 16.28
CA PRO A 161 -30.69 -2.73 14.85
C PRO A 161 -29.26 -2.91 14.31
N GLU A 162 -28.28 -2.31 14.96
CA GLU A 162 -26.87 -2.38 14.58
C GLU A 162 -26.24 -3.72 14.95
N GLY A 163 -26.71 -4.36 16.01
CA GLY A 163 -26.05 -5.52 16.59
C GLY A 163 -24.60 -5.19 16.98
N ASN A 164 -23.65 -6.03 16.54
CA ASN A 164 -22.23 -5.83 16.77
C ASN A 164 -21.51 -5.11 15.60
N ILE A 165 -22.25 -4.59 14.62
CA ILE A 165 -21.69 -3.79 13.50
C ILE A 165 -22.03 -2.34 13.76
N LEU A 166 -21.16 -1.65 14.49
CA LEU A 166 -21.40 -0.29 14.98
C LEU A 166 -21.03 0.77 13.93
N THR A 167 -21.73 1.89 14.01
CA THR A 167 -21.43 3.12 13.26
C THR A 167 -21.29 4.29 14.22
N PRO A 168 -20.21 4.32 15.04
CA PRO A 168 -19.99 5.37 16.01
C PRO A 168 -19.67 6.67 15.30
N LYS A 169 -20.23 7.78 15.79
CA LYS A 169 -19.88 9.11 15.30
C LYS A 169 -18.45 9.41 15.71
N THR A 170 -17.62 9.78 14.72
CA THR A 170 -16.24 10.16 14.97
C THR A 170 -16.16 11.61 15.43
N GLU A 171 -15.52 11.85 16.57
CA GLU A 171 -15.23 13.19 17.08
C GLU A 171 -13.81 13.60 16.70
N HIS A 172 -13.70 14.66 15.89
CA HIS A 172 -12.41 15.18 15.44
C HIS A 172 -11.88 16.23 16.42
N SER A 173 -10.60 16.14 16.77
CA SER A 173 -9.90 17.13 17.60
C SER A 173 -8.98 17.97 16.72
N PHE A 174 -9.32 19.23 16.48
CA PHE A 174 -8.60 20.10 15.57
C PHE A 174 -7.56 20.98 16.26
N VAL A 175 -6.34 21.01 15.72
CA VAL A 175 -5.27 21.92 16.08
C VAL A 175 -4.74 22.55 14.79
N LYS A 176 -4.73 23.88 14.74
CA LYS A 176 -4.34 24.65 13.53
C LYS A 176 -5.10 24.20 12.28
N GLY A 177 -6.41 23.93 12.42
CA GLY A 177 -7.30 23.55 11.33
C GLY A 177 -7.13 22.13 10.80
N LYS A 178 -6.39 21.25 11.52
CA LYS A 178 -6.22 19.84 11.16
C LYS A 178 -6.48 18.94 12.35
N CYS A 179 -7.18 17.83 12.10
CA CYS A 179 -7.36 16.81 13.12
C CYS A 179 -6.00 16.19 13.51
N ILE A 180 -5.72 16.14 14.81
CA ILE A 180 -4.45 15.63 15.35
C ILE A 180 -4.28 14.12 15.11
N PHE A 181 -5.37 13.37 14.96
CA PHE A 181 -5.37 11.92 14.74
C PHE A 181 -5.29 11.56 13.24
N CYS A 182 -6.32 11.88 12.47
CA CYS A 182 -6.40 11.49 11.06
C CYS A 182 -5.80 12.53 10.10
N GLY A 183 -5.61 13.78 10.55
CA GLY A 183 -5.06 14.86 9.73
C GLY A 183 -6.07 15.50 8.75
N THR A 184 -7.37 15.18 8.85
CA THR A 184 -8.41 15.83 8.05
C THR A 184 -8.47 17.33 8.33
N ASN A 185 -8.86 18.13 7.33
CA ASN A 185 -9.03 19.56 7.50
C ASN A 185 -10.37 19.87 8.19
N GLU A 186 -10.35 20.83 9.12
CA GLU A 186 -11.55 21.35 9.81
C GLU A 186 -12.50 22.02 8.82
N LYS A 187 -11.93 22.76 7.85
CA LYS A 187 -12.67 23.48 6.82
C LYS A 187 -12.24 23.02 5.44
N GLY A 188 -13.20 22.86 4.53
CA GLY A 188 -12.96 22.65 3.13
C GLY A 188 -12.39 23.88 2.42
N LYS A 189 -12.02 23.76 1.14
CA LYS A 189 -11.50 24.87 0.33
C LYS A 189 -12.48 26.03 0.16
N ASP A 190 -13.76 25.77 0.31
CA ASP A 190 -14.88 26.73 0.23
C ASP A 190 -15.22 27.37 1.59
N GLY A 191 -14.45 27.09 2.64
CA GLY A 191 -14.67 27.59 3.99
C GLY A 191 -15.79 26.87 4.77
N LYS A 192 -16.51 25.93 4.14
CA LYS A 192 -17.49 25.07 4.80
C LYS A 192 -16.80 24.00 5.65
N PRO A 193 -17.52 23.30 6.55
CA PRO A 193 -16.97 22.16 7.26
C PRO A 193 -16.28 21.19 6.30
N GLY A 194 -15.11 20.69 6.67
CA GLY A 194 -14.39 19.71 5.85
C GLY A 194 -15.23 18.45 5.64
N ARG A 195 -15.00 17.75 4.54
CA ARG A 195 -15.80 16.58 4.08
C ARG A 195 -16.05 15.54 5.17
N TYR A 196 -15.16 15.42 6.14
CA TYR A 196 -15.22 14.43 7.23
C TYR A 196 -15.71 15.03 8.55
N SER A 197 -15.94 16.34 8.61
CA SER A 197 -16.49 17.03 9.78
C SER A 197 -17.97 17.37 9.62
N ASP A 198 -18.56 17.08 8.45
CA ASP A 198 -19.99 17.24 8.20
C ASP A 198 -20.73 15.92 8.48
N PRO A 199 -21.55 15.85 9.54
CA PRO A 199 -22.30 14.63 9.90
C PRO A 199 -23.28 14.14 8.82
N GLY A 200 -23.55 14.93 7.80
CA GLY A 200 -24.49 14.62 6.72
C GLY A 200 -23.86 14.01 5.49
N GLN A 201 -22.54 14.05 5.31
CA GLN A 201 -21.86 13.63 4.10
C GLN A 201 -20.66 12.74 4.39
N LEU A 202 -20.74 11.44 4.03
CA LEU A 202 -19.62 10.50 3.91
C LEU A 202 -18.70 10.41 5.13
N GLU A 203 -19.26 10.48 6.34
CA GLU A 203 -18.51 10.23 7.56
C GLU A 203 -17.99 8.79 7.55
N HIS A 204 -16.69 8.64 7.69
CA HIS A 204 -16.06 7.34 7.82
C HIS A 204 -16.03 6.93 9.29
N TYR A 205 -17.05 6.21 9.74
CA TYR A 205 -17.19 5.76 11.13
C TYR A 205 -15.99 4.91 11.62
N ALA A 206 -15.33 4.21 10.71
CA ALA A 206 -14.10 3.47 11.03
C ALA A 206 -12.97 4.35 11.55
N TYR A 207 -13.00 5.67 11.29
CA TYR A 207 -11.98 6.59 11.79
C TYR A 207 -12.03 6.75 13.31
N GLU A 208 -13.14 6.45 13.96
CA GLU A 208 -13.22 6.36 15.41
C GLU A 208 -12.14 5.44 15.98
N PHE A 209 -11.82 4.35 15.27
CA PHE A 209 -10.77 3.42 15.66
C PHE A 209 -9.38 4.05 15.82
N ILE A 210 -9.09 5.13 15.11
CA ILE A 210 -7.79 5.82 15.14
C ILE A 210 -7.84 7.18 15.83
N HIS A 211 -9.02 7.63 16.31
CA HIS A 211 -9.18 8.95 16.91
C HIS A 211 -8.97 9.01 18.41
N ASP A 212 -8.82 7.88 19.07
CA ASP A 212 -8.67 7.84 20.51
C ASP A 212 -7.29 7.29 20.91
N SER A 213 -6.62 7.98 21.82
CA SER A 213 -5.42 7.48 22.47
C SER A 213 -5.71 6.29 23.41
N ASP A 214 -6.95 6.20 23.92
CA ASP A 214 -7.43 5.12 24.78
C ASP A 214 -8.55 4.32 24.13
N ILE A 215 -8.40 4.04 22.83
CA ILE A 215 -9.39 3.31 22.02
C ILE A 215 -9.78 1.97 22.63
N LYS A 216 -8.85 1.32 23.32
CA LYS A 216 -9.09 0.06 23.98
C LYS A 216 -10.25 0.19 24.98
N THR A 217 -10.24 1.21 25.80
CA THR A 217 -11.31 1.49 26.78
C THR A 217 -12.59 1.93 26.09
N GLN A 218 -12.54 2.80 25.11
CA GLN A 218 -13.71 3.28 24.37
C GLN A 218 -14.41 2.16 23.60
N ILE A 219 -13.67 1.38 22.81
CA ILE A 219 -14.22 0.24 22.07
C ILE A 219 -14.74 -0.83 23.04
N GLN A 220 -14.01 -1.14 24.10
CA GLN A 220 -14.49 -2.06 25.15
C GLN A 220 -15.78 -1.57 25.78
N LYS A 221 -15.89 -0.27 26.10
CA LYS A 221 -17.11 0.31 26.64
C LYS A 221 -18.29 0.19 25.69
N ARG A 222 -18.09 0.46 24.41
CA ARG A 222 -19.13 0.37 23.39
C ARG A 222 -19.63 -1.05 23.15
N PHE A 223 -18.73 -2.01 22.98
CA PHE A 223 -19.11 -3.41 22.70
C PHE A 223 -19.43 -4.23 23.95
N PHE A 224 -18.82 -3.91 25.09
CA PHE A 224 -18.91 -4.76 26.28
C PHE A 224 -19.47 -4.04 27.51
N GLY A 225 -20.00 -2.84 27.34
CA GLY A 225 -20.61 -2.08 28.46
C GLY A 225 -19.61 -1.75 29.57
N GLY A 226 -18.32 -1.60 29.27
CA GLY A 226 -17.26 -1.30 30.23
C GLY A 226 -16.67 -2.52 30.94
N LYS A 227 -17.08 -3.75 30.59
CA LYS A 227 -16.41 -4.97 31.08
C LYS A 227 -15.00 -5.06 30.50
N ASN A 228 -14.03 -5.48 31.29
CA ASN A 228 -12.65 -5.66 30.86
C ASN A 228 -12.51 -6.89 29.95
N MET A 229 -12.91 -6.75 28.71
CA MET A 229 -12.79 -7.76 27.67
C MET A 229 -11.88 -7.25 26.57
N LYS A 230 -11.18 -8.13 25.88
CA LYS A 230 -10.27 -7.80 24.78
C LYS A 230 -10.67 -8.51 23.50
N PHE A 231 -10.24 -7.97 22.38
CA PHE A 231 -10.28 -8.68 21.11
C PHE A 231 -9.03 -9.56 20.98
N ASP A 232 -9.25 -10.80 20.59
CA ASP A 232 -8.16 -11.77 20.40
C ASP A 232 -7.62 -11.70 18.97
N ILE A 233 -8.49 -11.41 18.00
CA ILE A 233 -8.13 -11.35 16.59
C ILE A 233 -8.66 -10.05 15.99
N ILE A 234 -7.75 -9.30 15.33
CA ILE A 234 -8.11 -8.09 14.58
C ILE A 234 -7.78 -8.32 13.12
N ILE A 235 -8.78 -8.13 12.25
CA ILE A 235 -8.65 -8.42 10.82
C ILE A 235 -9.38 -7.37 9.98
N GLY A 236 -8.83 -7.02 8.81
CA GLY A 236 -9.55 -6.10 7.93
C GLY A 236 -8.71 -5.54 6.78
N ASN A 237 -9.41 -4.70 6.00
CA ASN A 237 -8.85 -3.90 4.91
C ASN A 237 -9.08 -2.41 5.23
N PRO A 238 -8.14 -1.73 5.92
CA PRO A 238 -8.31 -0.34 6.34
C PRO A 238 -8.37 0.60 5.13
N PRO A 239 -8.93 1.81 5.29
CA PRO A 239 -8.81 2.87 4.29
C PRO A 239 -7.35 3.20 4.00
N TYR A 240 -6.97 3.33 2.70
CA TYR A 240 -5.56 3.45 2.32
C TYR A 240 -5.01 4.86 2.46
N GLN A 241 -5.84 5.84 2.17
CA GLN A 241 -5.43 7.24 2.22
C GLN A 241 -6.59 8.16 2.59
N LEU A 242 -6.25 9.30 3.16
CA LEU A 242 -7.20 10.35 3.42
C LEU A 242 -7.52 11.07 2.11
N THR A 243 -8.79 11.13 1.72
CA THR A 243 -9.21 11.82 0.49
C THR A 243 -9.52 13.28 0.80
N ASP A 244 -8.64 14.17 0.41
CA ASP A 244 -8.82 15.64 0.56
C ASP A 244 -9.84 16.26 -0.43
N GLY A 245 -10.77 15.46 -0.97
CA GLY A 245 -11.81 15.95 -1.91
C GLY A 245 -11.31 16.32 -3.31
N GLY A 246 -10.04 16.06 -3.62
CA GLY A 246 -9.46 16.25 -4.94
C GLY A 246 -8.32 15.27 -5.15
N GLY A 247 -8.35 14.50 -6.24
CA GLY A 247 -7.36 13.49 -6.61
C GLY A 247 -5.95 14.04 -6.84
N GLY A 248 -5.40 14.74 -5.88
CA GLY A 248 -4.06 15.33 -5.93
C GLY A 248 -2.99 14.40 -5.38
N SER A 249 -1.77 14.56 -5.87
CA SER A 249 -0.55 13.82 -5.51
C SER A 249 -0.10 13.94 -4.04
N SER A 250 -0.92 14.52 -3.15
CA SER A 250 -0.61 14.80 -1.74
C SER A 250 -1.46 14.03 -0.73
N ALA A 251 -2.26 13.06 -1.16
CA ALA A 251 -3.07 12.24 -0.26
C ALA A 251 -2.18 11.56 0.81
N LYS A 252 -2.52 11.78 2.08
CA LYS A 252 -1.76 11.24 3.21
C LYS A 252 -2.19 9.78 3.45
N PRO A 253 -1.25 8.83 3.62
CA PRO A 253 -1.60 7.48 4.04
C PRO A 253 -2.30 7.51 5.40
N ILE A 254 -3.26 6.61 5.60
CA ILE A 254 -4.00 6.48 6.86
C ILE A 254 -4.00 5.03 7.38
N TYR A 255 -3.79 4.05 6.51
CA TYR A 255 -3.78 2.63 6.87
C TYR A 255 -2.75 2.27 7.95
N ASN A 256 -1.62 2.98 7.98
CA ASN A 256 -0.59 2.80 9.00
C ASN A 256 -1.14 3.07 10.41
N LEU A 257 -2.03 4.06 10.58
CA LEU A 257 -2.65 4.38 11.86
C LEU A 257 -3.55 3.24 12.35
N PHE A 258 -4.27 2.56 11.43
CA PHE A 258 -5.08 1.38 11.76
C PHE A 258 -4.22 0.22 12.23
N VAL A 259 -3.10 -0.07 11.54
CA VAL A 259 -2.17 -1.12 11.93
C VAL A 259 -1.57 -0.82 13.30
N GLU A 260 -1.07 0.39 13.51
CA GLU A 260 -0.46 0.79 14.80
C GLU A 260 -1.46 0.74 15.95
N GLN A 261 -2.71 1.15 15.70
CA GLN A 261 -3.76 1.09 16.69
C GLN A 261 -4.14 -0.36 17.03
N ALA A 262 -4.25 -1.21 16.02
CA ALA A 262 -4.52 -2.64 16.22
C ALA A 262 -3.40 -3.31 17.06
N ILE A 263 -2.13 -3.02 16.80
CA ILE A 263 -1.01 -3.51 17.61
C ILE A 263 -1.12 -3.00 19.06
N ARG A 264 -1.48 -1.72 19.26
CA ARG A 264 -1.69 -1.16 20.62
C ARG A 264 -2.81 -1.86 21.40
N MET A 265 -3.83 -2.36 20.71
CA MET A 265 -4.87 -3.18 21.34
C MET A 265 -4.39 -4.54 21.81
N ASN A 266 -3.19 -4.95 21.40
CA ASN A 266 -2.53 -6.17 21.81
C ASN A 266 -3.36 -7.46 21.59
N PRO A 267 -3.90 -7.69 20.36
CA PRO A 267 -4.60 -8.91 20.04
C PRO A 267 -3.64 -10.11 20.08
N LYS A 268 -4.16 -11.33 20.07
CA LYS A 268 -3.34 -12.53 19.88
C LYS A 268 -2.86 -12.62 18.42
N PHE A 269 -3.77 -12.37 17.48
CA PHE A 269 -3.46 -12.34 16.04
C PHE A 269 -3.99 -11.07 15.39
N MET A 270 -3.25 -10.57 14.41
CA MET A 270 -3.73 -9.51 13.53
C MET A 270 -3.40 -9.86 12.08
N ALA A 271 -4.38 -9.73 11.18
CA ALA A 271 -4.17 -9.87 9.76
C ALA A 271 -4.82 -8.70 9.01
N MET A 272 -4.03 -7.95 8.25
CA MET A 272 -4.49 -6.79 7.49
C MET A 272 -3.92 -6.78 6.09
N ILE A 273 -4.73 -6.30 5.12
CA ILE A 273 -4.30 -6.02 3.76
C ILE A 273 -4.12 -4.52 3.58
N ILE A 274 -2.92 -4.11 3.15
CA ILE A 274 -2.52 -2.70 3.05
C ILE A 274 -1.66 -2.48 1.80
N PRO A 275 -1.53 -1.23 1.27
CA PRO A 275 -0.61 -0.92 0.19
C PRO A 275 0.84 -1.24 0.58
N SER A 276 1.61 -1.86 -0.32
CA SER A 276 3.03 -2.19 -0.11
C SER A 276 3.97 -0.97 -0.19
N ARG A 277 3.42 0.21 -0.41
CA ARG A 277 4.21 1.46 -0.54
C ARG A 277 5.12 1.73 0.67
N TRP A 278 4.75 1.27 1.86
CA TRP A 278 5.57 1.42 3.06
C TRP A 278 6.91 0.67 3.00
N PHE A 279 7.08 -0.31 2.10
CA PHE A 279 8.31 -1.10 1.99
C PHE A 279 9.55 -0.22 1.75
N SER A 280 9.44 0.76 0.88
CA SER A 280 10.59 1.55 0.46
C SER A 280 10.32 3.06 0.32
N GLY A 281 9.10 3.53 0.59
CA GLY A 281 8.75 4.93 0.42
C GLY A 281 7.45 5.33 1.11
N GLY A 282 6.88 6.43 0.64
CA GLY A 282 5.64 7.01 1.15
C GLY A 282 5.90 8.13 2.15
N LYS A 283 5.35 9.30 1.84
CA LYS A 283 5.43 10.48 2.71
C LYS A 283 4.78 10.18 4.06
N GLY A 284 5.55 10.33 5.14
CA GLY A 284 5.08 10.12 6.51
C GLY A 284 4.96 8.65 6.93
N LEU A 285 5.62 7.73 6.21
CA LEU A 285 5.65 6.29 6.55
C LEU A 285 7.00 5.81 7.09
N ASP A 286 7.96 6.70 7.32
CA ASP A 286 9.31 6.30 7.69
C ASP A 286 9.35 5.61 9.08
N GLU A 287 8.67 6.17 10.07
CA GLU A 287 8.56 5.59 11.41
C GLU A 287 7.76 4.28 11.38
N PHE A 288 6.63 4.27 10.67
CA PHE A 288 5.84 3.06 10.48
C PHE A 288 6.66 1.94 9.81
N ARG A 289 7.40 2.25 8.75
CA ARG A 289 8.29 1.30 8.08
C ARG A 289 9.35 0.77 9.03
N ALA A 290 10.06 1.65 9.73
CA ALA A 290 11.10 1.26 10.69
C ALA A 290 10.56 0.30 11.74
N ARG A 291 9.34 0.55 12.26
CA ARG A 291 8.65 -0.34 13.19
C ARG A 291 8.35 -1.68 12.54
N MET A 292 7.66 -1.69 11.39
CA MET A 292 7.19 -2.92 10.74
C MET A 292 8.34 -3.84 10.33
N ILE A 293 9.44 -3.29 9.76
CA ILE A 293 10.58 -4.13 9.36
C ILE A 293 11.39 -4.65 10.55
N SER A 294 11.27 -4.02 11.72
CA SER A 294 11.95 -4.45 12.94
C SER A 294 11.10 -5.40 13.79
N ASP A 295 9.82 -5.52 13.48
CA ASP A 295 8.87 -6.33 14.24
C ASP A 295 8.99 -7.81 13.88
N LYS A 296 9.41 -8.61 14.84
CA LYS A 296 9.60 -10.06 14.68
C LYS A 296 8.31 -10.88 14.83
N HIS A 297 7.21 -10.23 15.18
CA HIS A 297 5.89 -10.86 15.29
C HIS A 297 5.18 -10.97 13.93
N ILE A 298 5.70 -10.34 12.87
CA ILE A 298 5.18 -10.53 11.51
C ILE A 298 5.69 -11.89 11.01
N ARG A 299 4.80 -12.90 10.98
CA ARG A 299 5.16 -14.30 10.71
C ARG A 299 4.90 -14.71 9.26
N VAL A 300 3.93 -14.09 8.62
CA VAL A 300 3.56 -14.34 7.22
C VAL A 300 3.38 -12.99 6.52
N LEU A 301 3.90 -12.86 5.31
CA LEU A 301 3.74 -11.70 4.46
C LEU A 301 3.51 -12.15 3.02
N HIS A 302 2.37 -11.82 2.45
CA HIS A 302 2.10 -11.94 1.02
C HIS A 302 2.21 -10.57 0.37
N ASP A 303 3.06 -10.45 -0.65
CA ASP A 303 3.30 -9.21 -1.39
C ASP A 303 2.93 -9.40 -2.85
N TYR A 304 1.97 -8.64 -3.32
CA TYR A 304 1.48 -8.60 -4.69
C TYR A 304 2.06 -7.37 -5.38
N LEU A 305 2.93 -7.60 -6.36
CA LEU A 305 3.55 -6.51 -7.13
C LEU A 305 2.53 -5.70 -7.92
N LEU A 306 1.47 -6.36 -8.38
CA LEU A 306 0.31 -5.77 -9.03
C LEU A 306 -0.91 -5.85 -8.11
N ALA A 307 -1.42 -4.69 -7.71
CA ALA A 307 -2.62 -4.62 -6.89
C ALA A 307 -3.85 -5.25 -7.55
N GLN A 308 -3.91 -5.27 -8.88
CA GLN A 308 -4.99 -5.83 -9.67
C GLN A 308 -5.17 -7.35 -9.45
N GLU A 309 -4.14 -8.06 -9.00
CA GLU A 309 -4.27 -9.49 -8.63
C GLU A 309 -5.13 -9.71 -7.40
N CYS A 310 -5.19 -8.71 -6.49
CA CYS A 310 -6.09 -8.72 -5.33
C CYS A 310 -7.37 -7.91 -5.60
N PHE A 311 -7.27 -6.81 -6.34
CA PHE A 311 -8.33 -5.84 -6.56
C PHE A 311 -8.43 -5.50 -8.06
N PRO A 312 -9.12 -6.30 -8.87
CA PRO A 312 -9.11 -6.18 -10.34
C PRO A 312 -9.48 -4.80 -10.88
N ALA A 313 -10.35 -4.06 -10.16
CA ALA A 313 -10.83 -2.73 -10.58
C ALA A 313 -9.98 -1.57 -10.05
N VAL A 314 -8.88 -1.82 -9.32
CA VAL A 314 -8.12 -0.77 -8.62
C VAL A 314 -6.65 -0.82 -8.97
N SER A 315 -6.08 0.34 -9.34
CA SER A 315 -4.65 0.50 -9.52
C SER A 315 -4.03 1.16 -8.29
N ILE A 316 -3.18 0.42 -7.57
CA ILE A 316 -2.45 0.91 -6.41
C ILE A 316 -0.97 0.86 -6.74
N GLU A 317 -0.36 2.03 -6.84
CA GLU A 317 1.07 2.14 -7.15
C GLU A 317 1.93 1.51 -6.05
N GLY A 318 2.79 0.59 -6.44
CA GLY A 318 3.68 -0.14 -5.54
C GLY A 318 3.13 -1.49 -5.06
N GLY A 319 1.90 -1.85 -5.44
CA GLY A 319 1.26 -3.11 -5.07
C GLY A 319 0.57 -3.09 -3.71
N VAL A 320 0.13 -4.26 -3.29
CA VAL A 320 -0.53 -4.48 -1.99
C VAL A 320 0.09 -5.68 -1.29
N CYS A 321 0.02 -5.68 0.02
CA CYS A 321 0.44 -6.82 0.83
C CYS A 321 -0.57 -7.11 1.93
N TYR A 322 -0.68 -8.38 2.31
CA TYR A 322 -1.31 -8.75 3.57
C TYR A 322 -0.34 -9.55 4.43
N PHE A 323 -0.53 -9.47 5.73
CA PHE A 323 0.38 -10.09 6.67
C PHE A 323 -0.35 -10.65 7.89
N LEU A 324 0.26 -11.68 8.50
CA LEU A 324 -0.11 -12.17 9.82
C LEU A 324 0.91 -11.68 10.85
N TRP A 325 0.41 -11.00 11.87
CA TRP A 325 1.13 -10.65 13.07
C TRP A 325 0.65 -11.55 14.23
N ASP A 326 1.59 -12.20 14.92
CA ASP A 326 1.33 -13.14 16.02
C ASP A 326 2.07 -12.66 17.27
N ARG A 327 1.31 -12.19 18.26
CA ARG A 327 1.84 -11.61 19.48
C ARG A 327 2.76 -12.55 20.26
N ASP A 328 2.40 -13.81 20.30
CA ASP A 328 3.01 -14.79 21.19
C ASP A 328 4.21 -15.52 20.55
N ASN A 329 4.45 -15.28 19.25
CA ASN A 329 5.50 -15.95 18.49
C ASN A 329 6.41 -14.95 17.73
N GLU A 330 7.60 -14.71 18.27
CA GLU A 330 8.65 -14.03 17.54
C GLU A 330 9.40 -14.99 16.58
N GLY A 331 9.87 -14.50 15.45
CA GLY A 331 10.73 -15.28 14.56
C GLY A 331 10.83 -14.74 13.14
N LYS A 332 11.34 -15.58 12.24
CA LYS A 332 11.43 -15.27 10.82
C LYS A 332 10.03 -15.15 10.20
N CYS A 333 9.91 -14.24 9.25
CA CYS A 333 8.71 -14.06 8.44
C CYS A 333 8.80 -14.94 7.19
N LYS A 334 7.76 -15.70 6.92
CA LYS A 334 7.58 -16.40 5.65
C LYS A 334 6.98 -15.43 4.64
N ILE A 335 7.74 -15.07 3.62
CA ILE A 335 7.39 -14.06 2.62
C ILE A 335 7.05 -14.75 1.32
N PHE A 336 5.90 -14.40 0.76
CA PHE A 336 5.41 -14.87 -0.53
C PHE A 336 5.30 -13.66 -1.48
N THR A 337 6.18 -13.57 -2.46
CA THR A 337 6.13 -12.53 -3.48
C THR A 337 5.45 -13.05 -4.74
N HIS A 338 4.27 -12.52 -5.03
CA HIS A 338 3.46 -12.86 -6.19
C HIS A 338 3.94 -12.03 -7.39
N GLN A 339 4.36 -12.72 -8.46
CA GLN A 339 4.84 -12.13 -9.71
C GLN A 339 3.74 -12.16 -10.78
N GLN A 340 3.87 -11.29 -11.78
CA GLN A 340 2.88 -11.13 -12.86
C GLN A 340 2.60 -12.40 -13.69
N ASP A 341 3.54 -13.33 -13.71
CA ASP A 341 3.46 -14.63 -14.42
C ASP A 341 2.80 -15.74 -13.60
N GLY A 342 2.23 -15.40 -12.44
CA GLY A 342 1.65 -16.35 -11.50
C GLY A 342 2.68 -17.12 -10.67
N ILE A 343 3.97 -16.85 -10.83
CA ILE A 343 5.02 -17.43 -10.01
C ILE A 343 5.00 -16.81 -8.61
N ILE A 344 5.07 -17.65 -7.60
CA ILE A 344 5.19 -17.22 -6.20
C ILE A 344 6.60 -17.55 -5.71
N LYS A 345 7.41 -16.52 -5.49
CA LYS A 345 8.70 -16.68 -4.82
C LYS A 345 8.49 -16.72 -3.32
N THR A 346 9.08 -17.71 -2.66
CA THR A 346 8.98 -17.88 -1.20
C THR A 346 10.35 -17.72 -0.57
N SER A 347 10.42 -16.95 0.52
CA SER A 347 11.61 -16.86 1.37
C SER A 347 11.21 -16.85 2.84
N GLU A 348 12.13 -17.24 3.73
CA GLU A 348 11.91 -17.22 5.17
C GLU A 348 13.08 -16.52 5.87
N ARG A 349 12.84 -15.30 6.33
CA ARG A 349 13.87 -14.43 6.92
C ARG A 349 13.27 -13.39 7.85
N TYR A 350 14.12 -12.77 8.66
CA TYR A 350 13.73 -11.51 9.30
C TYR A 350 13.55 -10.41 8.26
N LEU A 351 12.56 -9.55 8.42
CA LEU A 351 12.31 -8.45 7.48
C LEU A 351 13.50 -7.49 7.45
N ASN A 352 14.14 -7.26 8.58
CA ASN A 352 15.36 -6.47 8.69
C ASN A 352 16.35 -7.13 9.67
N GLU A 353 17.11 -8.07 9.18
CA GLU A 353 18.16 -8.73 9.96
C GLU A 353 19.31 -7.75 10.22
N ASN A 354 19.70 -7.63 11.49
CA ASN A 354 20.81 -6.79 11.94
C ASN A 354 20.67 -5.28 11.68
N ARG A 355 19.48 -4.78 11.38
CA ARG A 355 19.22 -3.36 11.09
C ARG A 355 20.09 -2.78 9.98
N THR A 356 20.48 -3.60 9.01
CA THR A 356 21.38 -3.22 7.90
C THR A 356 20.69 -2.41 6.83
N VAL A 357 19.36 -2.50 6.75
CA VAL A 357 18.55 -1.80 5.75
C VAL A 357 17.42 -1.01 6.42
N ASP A 358 17.05 0.10 5.82
CA ASP A 358 15.96 0.97 6.28
C ASP A 358 14.69 0.85 5.42
N ILE A 359 14.69 -0.13 4.52
CA ILE A 359 13.55 -0.49 3.65
C ILE A 359 13.37 -2.00 3.66
N LEU A 360 12.17 -2.46 3.29
CA LEU A 360 11.93 -3.87 2.99
C LEU A 360 12.34 -4.17 1.56
N ILE A 361 13.42 -4.91 1.38
CA ILE A 361 13.86 -5.37 0.08
C ILE A 361 13.10 -6.65 -0.27
N ARG A 362 12.37 -6.63 -1.39
CA ARG A 362 11.51 -7.73 -1.85
C ARG A 362 12.33 -8.95 -2.24
N ASP A 363 13.35 -8.73 -3.04
CA ASP A 363 14.16 -9.79 -3.62
C ASP A 363 15.33 -10.18 -2.69
N GLU A 364 15.40 -11.46 -2.36
CA GLU A 364 16.39 -12.01 -1.44
C GLU A 364 17.80 -11.97 -2.00
N LYS A 365 17.96 -12.23 -3.31
CA LYS A 365 19.27 -12.19 -3.96
C LYS A 365 19.83 -10.78 -3.99
N SER A 366 18.99 -9.79 -4.24
CA SER A 366 19.36 -8.37 -4.15
C SER A 366 19.79 -7.96 -2.74
N LEU A 367 19.09 -8.45 -1.72
CA LEU A 367 19.46 -8.24 -0.32
C LEU A 367 20.82 -8.88 -0.01
N HIS A 368 21.07 -10.09 -0.50
CA HIS A 368 22.33 -10.80 -0.32
C HIS A 368 23.51 -10.02 -0.96
N ILE A 369 23.36 -9.58 -2.20
CA ILE A 369 24.37 -8.77 -2.90
C ILE A 369 24.64 -7.46 -2.14
N LEU A 370 23.58 -6.76 -1.73
CA LEU A 370 23.72 -5.53 -0.96
C LEU A 370 24.48 -5.75 0.35
N LYS A 371 24.18 -6.84 1.09
CA LYS A 371 24.90 -7.17 2.33
C LYS A 371 26.40 -7.40 2.08
N LYS A 372 26.80 -8.11 1.01
CA LYS A 372 28.21 -8.28 0.64
C LYS A 372 28.89 -6.93 0.41
N ILE A 373 28.24 -6.03 -0.32
CA ILE A 373 28.76 -4.70 -0.60
C ILE A 373 28.90 -3.88 0.68
N GLN A 374 27.88 -3.89 1.55
CA GLN A 374 27.90 -3.16 2.83
C GLN A 374 28.98 -3.64 3.79
N GLN A 375 29.36 -4.93 3.77
CA GLN A 375 30.45 -5.46 4.60
C GLN A 375 31.83 -4.84 4.31
N LYS A 376 32.02 -4.26 3.11
CA LYS A 376 33.28 -3.55 2.78
C LYS A 376 33.37 -2.17 3.43
N GLY A 377 32.28 -1.65 3.96
CA GLY A 377 32.20 -0.29 4.51
C GLY A 377 32.40 0.78 3.44
N PHE A 378 31.48 1.70 3.33
CA PHE A 378 31.59 2.82 2.40
C PHE A 378 30.71 3.98 2.85
N ASN A 379 31.06 5.20 2.44
CA ASN A 379 30.16 6.35 2.52
C ASN A 379 29.14 6.28 1.39
N SER A 380 27.97 6.82 1.60
CA SER A 380 26.89 6.77 0.62
C SER A 380 27.13 7.76 -0.53
N PHE A 381 26.94 7.32 -1.76
CA PHE A 381 26.86 8.25 -2.91
C PHE A 381 25.73 9.27 -2.75
N GLY A 382 24.68 8.92 -2.00
CA GLY A 382 23.60 9.84 -1.63
C GLY A 382 24.09 11.11 -0.92
N ASP A 383 25.24 11.05 -0.21
CA ASP A 383 25.78 12.19 0.54
C ASP A 383 26.19 13.37 -0.35
N ILE A 384 26.50 13.09 -1.62
CA ILE A 384 26.83 14.11 -2.63
C ILE A 384 25.68 14.40 -3.59
N VAL A 385 24.51 13.80 -3.40
CA VAL A 385 23.29 14.05 -4.20
C VAL A 385 22.45 15.12 -3.52
N SER A 386 22.04 16.13 -4.28
CA SER A 386 21.21 17.22 -3.76
C SER A 386 19.80 16.78 -3.37
N PRO A 387 19.14 17.52 -2.46
CA PRO A 387 17.69 17.44 -2.31
C PRO A 387 16.95 17.81 -3.60
N ARG A 388 15.64 17.57 -3.64
CA ARG A 388 14.78 17.99 -4.77
C ARG A 388 14.79 19.50 -4.93
N ASN A 389 14.72 19.95 -6.18
CA ASN A 389 14.81 21.36 -6.57
C ASN A 389 16.08 22.01 -5.98
N PRO A 390 17.28 21.56 -6.43
CA PRO A 390 18.55 21.90 -5.81
C PRO A 390 18.84 23.39 -5.80
N PHE A 391 18.38 24.13 -6.81
CA PHE A 391 18.63 25.56 -6.96
C PHE A 391 17.43 26.45 -6.59
N GLY A 392 16.32 25.85 -6.13
CA GLY A 392 15.11 26.58 -5.77
C GLY A 392 14.41 27.25 -6.96
N VAL A 393 14.69 26.76 -8.18
CA VAL A 393 14.11 27.31 -9.41
C VAL A 393 12.75 26.66 -9.66
N GLY A 394 11.70 27.48 -9.69
CA GLY A 394 10.35 27.06 -10.08
C GLY A 394 10.15 27.10 -11.60
N LYS A 395 8.88 27.21 -12.02
CA LYS A 395 8.54 27.39 -13.44
C LYS A 395 9.07 28.74 -13.92
N LEU A 396 9.97 28.73 -14.90
CA LEU A 396 10.55 29.93 -15.49
C LEU A 396 9.67 30.44 -16.62
N ASN A 397 9.49 31.77 -16.68
CA ASN A 397 8.86 32.45 -17.82
C ASN A 397 9.85 32.58 -18.97
N ASP A 398 9.39 32.55 -20.20
CA ASP A 398 10.22 32.66 -21.41
C ASP A 398 11.01 33.97 -21.47
N GLU A 399 10.51 35.02 -20.85
CA GLU A 399 11.18 36.32 -20.73
C GLU A 399 12.52 36.28 -19.97
N LEU A 400 12.75 35.25 -19.16
CA LEU A 400 14.03 35.10 -18.44
C LEU A 400 15.15 34.53 -19.30
N PHE A 401 14.84 34.02 -20.48
CA PHE A 401 15.83 33.41 -21.36
C PHE A 401 16.40 34.41 -22.35
N VAL A 402 17.67 34.21 -22.67
CA VAL A 402 18.40 34.95 -23.72
C VAL A 402 19.01 33.99 -24.74
N LYS A 403 19.19 34.44 -25.99
CA LYS A 403 19.70 33.58 -27.07
C LYS A 403 21.16 33.16 -26.85
N ASN A 404 21.98 34.08 -26.33
CA ASN A 404 23.43 33.89 -26.18
C ASN A 404 23.79 33.91 -24.71
N LYS A 405 24.86 33.19 -24.35
CA LYS A 405 25.44 33.22 -23.01
C LYS A 405 25.90 34.63 -22.66
N VAL A 406 25.41 35.14 -21.53
CA VAL A 406 25.84 36.42 -20.99
C VAL A 406 27.13 36.21 -20.19
N PRO A 407 28.17 37.09 -20.32
CA PRO A 407 29.36 37.03 -19.47
C PRO A 407 28.95 36.97 -17.99
N GLU A 408 29.53 36.04 -17.23
CA GLU A 408 29.18 35.75 -15.82
C GLU A 408 27.71 35.37 -15.58
N GLY A 409 26.96 35.09 -16.65
CA GLY A 409 25.57 34.67 -16.55
C GLY A 409 25.40 33.19 -16.22
N ILE A 410 24.28 32.87 -15.57
CA ILE A 410 23.90 31.49 -15.22
C ILE A 410 23.25 30.84 -16.43
N SER A 411 23.59 29.58 -16.69
CA SER A 411 22.92 28.71 -17.64
C SER A 411 22.03 27.71 -16.89
N ILE A 412 20.90 27.28 -17.47
CA ILE A 412 20.04 26.28 -16.87
C ILE A 412 19.87 25.07 -17.79
N PHE A 413 20.24 23.91 -17.28
CA PHE A 413 19.93 22.61 -17.90
C PHE A 413 18.55 22.14 -17.48
N GLY A 414 17.73 21.74 -18.43
CA GLY A 414 16.36 21.33 -18.16
C GLY A 414 15.74 20.51 -19.29
N ARG A 415 14.50 20.14 -19.11
CA ARG A 415 13.65 19.57 -20.17
C ARG A 415 12.74 20.68 -20.68
N PHE A 416 12.96 21.10 -21.91
CA PHE A 416 12.22 22.11 -22.62
C PHE A 416 11.56 21.51 -23.88
N ASP A 417 11.03 22.33 -24.76
CA ASP A 417 10.25 21.89 -25.93
C ASP A 417 11.01 20.93 -26.86
N LYS A 418 12.32 21.13 -27.00
CA LYS A 418 13.21 20.30 -27.82
C LYS A 418 13.84 19.11 -27.05
N GLY A 419 13.40 18.83 -25.82
CA GLY A 419 13.96 17.79 -24.98
C GLY A 419 14.91 18.31 -23.92
N ARG A 420 16.02 17.58 -23.65
CA ARG A 420 17.05 18.01 -22.70
C ARG A 420 17.99 19.01 -23.36
N GLU A 421 18.02 20.23 -22.88
CA GLU A 421 18.87 21.30 -23.41
C GLU A 421 19.31 22.27 -22.32
N THR A 422 20.34 23.05 -22.61
CA THR A 422 20.81 24.15 -21.78
C THR A 422 20.37 25.46 -22.37
N LYS A 423 19.66 26.30 -21.60
CA LYS A 423 19.28 27.68 -21.96
C LYS A 423 20.06 28.67 -21.12
N PHE A 424 20.19 29.90 -21.62
CA PHE A 424 20.91 30.97 -20.96
C PHE A 424 19.91 31.92 -20.27
N LEU A 425 20.24 32.33 -19.04
CA LEU A 425 19.43 33.23 -18.25
C LEU A 425 19.89 34.67 -18.36
N LYS A 426 18.99 35.64 -18.21
CA LYS A 426 19.30 37.06 -18.18
C LYS A 426 20.33 37.37 -17.09
N LYS A 427 21.14 38.42 -17.31
CA LYS A 427 22.09 38.96 -16.31
C LYS A 427 21.31 39.32 -15.03
N GLY A 428 21.89 39.00 -13.88
CA GLY A 428 21.29 39.28 -12.57
C GLY A 428 20.33 38.19 -12.04
N PHE A 429 20.14 37.07 -12.78
CA PHE A 429 19.42 35.91 -12.23
C PHE A 429 20.21 35.31 -11.06
N SER A 430 19.53 35.05 -9.96
CA SER A 430 20.08 34.40 -8.77
C SER A 430 19.25 33.22 -8.33
N VAL A 431 19.88 32.21 -7.77
CA VAL A 431 19.22 31.02 -7.20
C VAL A 431 18.82 31.29 -5.76
N THR A 432 17.75 30.65 -5.30
CA THR A 432 17.28 30.75 -3.92
C THR A 432 17.88 29.68 -2.99
N LYS A 433 18.53 28.67 -3.58
CA LYS A 433 19.18 27.54 -2.87
C LYS A 433 20.41 27.11 -3.67
N GLY A 434 21.30 26.30 -3.07
CA GLY A 434 22.40 25.63 -3.74
C GLY A 434 23.40 26.57 -4.40
N ASN A 435 23.62 27.76 -3.84
CA ASN A 435 24.63 28.73 -4.33
C ASN A 435 26.03 28.12 -4.42
N ASP A 436 26.36 27.24 -3.48
CA ASP A 436 27.61 26.48 -3.40
C ASP A 436 27.85 25.57 -4.60
N LEU A 437 26.75 25.09 -5.22
CA LEU A 437 26.81 24.23 -6.41
C LEU A 437 26.83 25.00 -7.73
N VAL A 438 26.63 26.32 -7.77
CA VAL A 438 26.59 27.08 -9.03
C VAL A 438 27.96 27.11 -9.68
N ASN A 439 28.99 27.46 -8.92
CA ASN A 439 30.34 27.73 -9.44
C ASN A 439 31.33 26.57 -9.26
N VAL A 440 30.81 25.33 -9.28
CA VAL A 440 31.63 24.11 -9.24
C VAL A 440 31.20 23.15 -10.37
N TRP A 441 32.02 22.16 -10.67
CA TRP A 441 31.64 21.05 -11.53
C TRP A 441 30.65 20.14 -10.79
N LYS A 442 29.71 19.60 -11.51
CA LYS A 442 28.63 18.72 -10.97
C LYS A 442 28.07 17.83 -12.07
N VAL A 443 27.21 16.92 -11.70
CA VAL A 443 26.46 16.07 -12.64
C VAL A 443 24.97 16.26 -12.40
N PHE A 444 24.18 16.29 -13.47
CA PHE A 444 22.71 16.35 -13.42
C PHE A 444 22.11 15.01 -13.75
N ILE A 445 21.16 14.56 -12.94
CA ILE A 445 20.39 13.33 -13.15
C ILE A 445 18.89 13.61 -13.03
N SER A 446 18.11 13.08 -13.95
CA SER A 446 16.65 13.25 -13.92
C SER A 446 16.04 12.64 -12.66
N LYS A 447 15.13 13.36 -12.00
CA LYS A 447 14.42 12.85 -10.81
C LYS A 447 13.34 11.80 -11.14
N ALA A 448 12.92 11.70 -12.40
CA ALA A 448 11.89 10.77 -12.86
C ALA A 448 12.26 10.24 -14.24
N ASP A 449 12.91 9.08 -14.28
CA ASP A 449 13.33 8.40 -15.50
C ASP A 449 13.55 6.92 -15.23
N GLY A 450 13.41 6.07 -16.25
CA GLY A 450 13.58 4.63 -16.17
C GLY A 450 12.44 3.90 -15.47
N ALA A 451 12.64 2.61 -15.25
CA ALA A 451 11.65 1.72 -14.67
C ALA A 451 11.25 2.10 -13.24
N ALA A 452 10.01 1.92 -12.87
CA ALA A 452 9.50 2.13 -11.52
C ALA A 452 9.63 0.86 -10.65
N GLY A 453 9.65 1.06 -9.32
CA GLY A 453 9.72 -0.03 -8.34
C GLY A 453 11.13 -0.56 -8.09
N GLN A 454 11.23 -1.43 -7.09
CA GLN A 454 12.50 -2.07 -6.73
C GLN A 454 12.98 -2.97 -7.87
N ILE A 455 14.23 -2.76 -8.30
CA ILE A 455 14.89 -3.45 -9.43
C ILE A 455 14.25 -3.16 -10.79
N GLY A 456 13.07 -2.52 -10.82
CA GLY A 456 12.35 -2.19 -12.04
C GLY A 456 11.57 -3.36 -12.66
N ASN A 457 10.69 -3.01 -13.59
CA ASN A 457 9.90 -3.94 -14.40
C ASN A 457 9.60 -3.26 -15.75
N PRO A 458 9.71 -3.94 -16.91
CA PRO A 458 10.19 -5.32 -17.10
C PRO A 458 11.71 -5.47 -16.90
N ILE A 459 12.16 -6.72 -16.73
CA ILE A 459 13.57 -7.11 -16.65
C ILE A 459 14.04 -7.53 -18.06
N PRO A 460 15.24 -7.11 -18.51
CA PRO A 460 16.18 -6.17 -17.87
C PRO A 460 15.68 -4.73 -17.86
N ALA A 461 15.90 -4.04 -16.75
CA ALA A 461 15.31 -2.73 -16.50
C ALA A 461 16.32 -1.58 -16.70
N ARG A 462 15.87 -0.50 -17.36
CA ARG A 462 16.59 0.77 -17.32
C ARG A 462 16.20 1.49 -16.03
N ILE A 463 17.04 1.42 -15.02
CA ILE A 463 16.76 1.97 -13.69
C ILE A 463 16.78 3.49 -13.67
N ILE A 464 17.83 4.10 -14.22
CA ILE A 464 17.96 5.55 -14.33
C ILE A 464 18.32 5.93 -15.78
N GLY A 465 18.06 7.18 -16.15
CA GLY A 465 18.46 7.70 -17.43
C GLY A 465 19.92 8.17 -17.44
N LYS A 466 20.39 8.65 -18.59
CA LYS A 466 21.74 9.18 -18.77
C LYS A 466 21.93 10.44 -17.91
N ALA A 467 23.01 10.48 -17.17
CA ALA A 467 23.44 11.63 -16.42
C ALA A 467 24.23 12.60 -17.34
N GLU A 468 24.23 13.90 -17.02
CA GLU A 468 24.87 14.95 -17.83
C GLU A 468 25.83 15.77 -16.99
N VAL A 469 26.98 16.11 -17.54
CA VAL A 469 27.95 16.98 -16.88
C VAL A 469 27.44 18.41 -16.82
N GLY A 470 27.37 18.98 -15.64
CA GLY A 470 27.06 20.38 -15.38
C GLY A 470 28.34 21.21 -15.18
N SER A 471 28.62 22.11 -16.10
CA SER A 471 29.80 23.01 -16.02
C SER A 471 29.60 24.09 -14.95
N ILE A 472 30.70 24.78 -14.64
CA ILE A 472 30.71 25.99 -13.81
C ILE A 472 29.72 27.02 -14.37
N GLY A 473 28.93 27.67 -13.52
CA GLY A 473 27.90 28.63 -13.92
C GLY A 473 26.64 27.99 -14.49
N THR A 474 26.45 26.66 -14.38
CA THR A 474 25.23 25.97 -14.83
C THR A 474 24.44 25.41 -13.66
N ILE A 475 23.13 25.64 -13.67
CA ILE A 475 22.15 25.07 -12.72
C ILE A 475 21.26 24.10 -13.45
N CYS A 476 20.35 23.41 -12.73
CA CYS A 476 19.32 22.60 -13.36
C CYS A 476 17.90 22.99 -12.92
N SER A 477 16.91 22.63 -13.74
CA SER A 477 15.50 22.79 -13.42
C SER A 477 15.07 21.81 -12.31
N GLU A 478 13.89 22.02 -11.74
CA GLU A 478 13.33 21.16 -10.67
C GLU A 478 13.13 19.69 -11.08
N THR A 479 13.24 19.35 -12.37
CA THR A 479 13.11 18.00 -12.90
C THR A 479 14.38 17.16 -12.76
N PHE A 480 15.48 17.79 -12.32
CA PHE A 480 16.78 17.16 -12.10
C PHE A 480 17.24 17.28 -10.65
N LEU A 481 18.17 16.40 -10.27
CA LEU A 481 19.00 16.47 -9.07
C LEU A 481 20.41 16.83 -9.50
N ALA A 482 21.17 17.45 -8.62
CA ALA A 482 22.58 17.74 -8.81
C ALA A 482 23.44 16.81 -7.94
N VAL A 483 24.55 16.33 -8.48
CA VAL A 483 25.55 15.49 -7.81
C VAL A 483 26.84 16.28 -7.75
N GLY A 484 27.39 16.51 -6.58
CA GLY A 484 28.59 17.27 -6.37
C GLY A 484 28.65 17.97 -5.00
N PRO A 485 29.65 18.85 -4.76
CA PRO A 485 30.62 19.44 -5.70
C PRO A 485 31.67 18.45 -6.17
N LEU A 486 32.20 18.67 -7.42
CA LEU A 486 33.28 17.90 -8.02
C LEU A 486 34.44 18.83 -8.35
N LYS A 487 35.67 18.29 -8.31
CA LYS A 487 36.91 19.11 -8.41
C LYS A 487 37.13 19.71 -9.80
N ASN A 488 36.85 18.90 -10.84
CA ASN A 488 37.13 19.29 -12.22
C ASN A 488 36.19 18.54 -13.18
N ARG A 489 36.37 18.82 -14.48
CA ARG A 489 35.57 18.20 -15.55
C ARG A 489 35.78 16.69 -15.63
N GLU A 490 37.01 16.22 -15.48
CA GLU A 490 37.37 14.81 -15.59
C GLU A 490 36.67 13.98 -14.49
N GLU A 491 36.71 14.50 -13.25
CA GLU A 491 35.98 13.87 -12.14
C GLU A 491 34.46 13.81 -12.43
N ALA A 492 33.88 14.86 -13.00
CA ALA A 492 32.47 14.87 -13.39
C ALA A 492 32.15 13.84 -14.49
N GLU A 493 33.02 13.69 -15.48
CA GLU A 493 32.89 12.68 -16.53
C GLU A 493 33.03 11.26 -15.97
N ASN A 494 33.91 11.02 -14.99
CA ASN A 494 34.07 9.74 -14.29
C ASN A 494 32.85 9.41 -13.43
N VAL A 495 32.24 10.41 -12.78
CA VAL A 495 30.95 10.22 -12.07
C VAL A 495 29.87 9.80 -13.04
N VAL A 496 29.74 10.42 -14.22
CA VAL A 496 28.76 10.02 -15.24
C VAL A 496 28.96 8.56 -15.66
N LYS A 497 30.21 8.14 -15.89
CA LYS A 497 30.54 6.76 -16.25
C LYS A 497 30.23 5.79 -15.12
N TYR A 498 30.56 6.12 -13.87
CA TYR A 498 30.19 5.32 -12.71
C TYR A 498 28.68 5.15 -12.57
N MET A 499 27.91 6.24 -12.71
CA MET A 499 26.45 6.19 -12.69
C MET A 499 25.86 5.37 -13.84
N ALA A 500 26.56 5.21 -14.94
CA ALA A 500 26.15 4.40 -16.09
C ALA A 500 26.39 2.90 -15.89
N THR A 501 27.25 2.48 -14.95
CA THR A 501 27.54 1.06 -14.69
C THR A 501 26.29 0.29 -14.25
N LYS A 502 26.22 -1.00 -14.56
CA LYS A 502 25.14 -1.89 -14.09
C LYS A 502 25.19 -2.05 -12.58
N PHE A 503 26.38 -2.15 -12.01
CA PHE A 503 26.61 -2.19 -10.58
C PHE A 503 25.92 -1.02 -9.84
N PHE A 504 26.22 0.21 -10.25
CA PHE A 504 25.60 1.39 -9.63
C PHE A 504 24.08 1.40 -9.78
N ARG A 505 23.61 1.16 -11.00
CA ARG A 505 22.17 1.18 -11.31
C ARG A 505 21.42 0.08 -10.59
N PHE A 506 22.02 -1.09 -10.39
CA PHE A 506 21.45 -2.15 -9.59
C PHE A 506 21.21 -1.69 -8.15
N LEU A 507 22.20 -1.10 -7.50
CA LEU A 507 22.08 -0.62 -6.13
C LEU A 507 21.05 0.51 -5.98
N VAL A 508 21.00 1.42 -6.93
CA VAL A 508 19.95 2.45 -7.01
C VAL A 508 18.58 1.78 -7.21
N GLY A 509 18.50 0.75 -8.03
CA GLY A 509 17.27 0.00 -8.31
C GLY A 509 16.67 -0.67 -7.09
N ILE A 510 17.49 -1.15 -6.15
CA ILE A 510 17.02 -1.76 -4.90
C ILE A 510 16.12 -0.80 -4.11
N ARG A 511 16.43 0.49 -4.11
CA ARG A 511 15.71 1.51 -3.33
C ARG A 511 14.75 2.37 -4.16
N LYS A 512 14.84 2.27 -5.48
CA LYS A 512 14.06 3.14 -6.36
C LYS A 512 12.57 2.85 -6.26
N ASN A 513 11.81 3.96 -6.15
CA ASN A 513 10.38 4.04 -6.44
C ASN A 513 10.18 4.74 -7.80
N LYS A 514 9.06 5.40 -8.00
CA LYS A 514 8.80 6.17 -9.22
C LYS A 514 9.72 7.37 -9.39
N ASN A 515 9.85 8.18 -8.33
CA ASN A 515 10.64 9.40 -8.31
C ASN A 515 11.89 9.21 -7.45
N MET A 516 13.04 9.64 -7.98
CA MET A 516 14.31 9.61 -7.27
C MET A 516 14.45 10.80 -6.32
N THR A 517 15.11 10.55 -5.21
CA THR A 517 15.52 11.52 -4.20
C THR A 517 16.95 11.23 -3.80
N GLN A 518 17.56 12.06 -2.98
CA GLN A 518 18.86 11.80 -2.36
C GLN A 518 18.93 10.37 -1.78
N ASP A 519 17.94 9.97 -1.01
CA ASP A 519 17.86 8.64 -0.39
C ASP A 519 17.86 7.47 -1.39
N THR A 520 17.43 7.69 -2.63
CA THR A 520 17.43 6.64 -3.66
C THR A 520 18.84 6.12 -3.95
N TYR A 521 19.85 6.96 -3.72
CA TYR A 521 21.26 6.65 -3.97
C TYR A 521 22.00 6.13 -2.72
N LYS A 522 21.31 5.95 -1.61
CA LYS A 522 21.89 5.59 -0.30
C LYS A 522 22.72 4.31 -0.32
N TYR A 523 22.34 3.33 -1.12
CA TYR A 523 23.02 2.04 -1.18
C TYR A 523 24.17 1.98 -2.19
N ALA A 524 24.33 2.99 -3.02
CA ALA A 524 25.45 3.07 -3.92
C ALA A 524 26.69 3.63 -3.17
N PRO A 525 27.86 2.98 -3.28
CA PRO A 525 29.08 3.46 -2.65
C PRO A 525 29.56 4.78 -3.23
N LEU A 526 29.99 5.68 -2.35
CA LEU A 526 30.81 6.84 -2.72
C LEU A 526 32.27 6.40 -2.80
N ILE A 527 32.82 6.39 -4.00
CA ILE A 527 34.20 5.97 -4.28
C ILE A 527 35.00 7.15 -4.80
N SER A 528 36.34 7.01 -4.95
CA SER A 528 37.14 8.02 -5.61
C SER A 528 36.81 8.07 -7.11
N PHE A 529 36.72 9.27 -7.66
CA PHE A 529 36.46 9.51 -9.08
C PHE A 529 37.70 10.02 -9.82
N ASP A 530 38.88 9.85 -9.25
CA ASP A 530 40.18 10.19 -9.91
C ASP A 530 40.47 9.27 -11.10
N LYS A 531 39.72 8.20 -11.27
CA LYS A 531 39.77 7.27 -12.41
C LYS A 531 38.38 6.85 -12.88
N CYS A 532 38.34 6.38 -14.11
CA CYS A 532 37.14 5.72 -14.64
C CYS A 532 36.95 4.33 -14.02
N TRP A 533 35.70 3.97 -13.67
CA TRP A 533 35.32 2.66 -13.15
C TRP A 533 34.44 1.91 -14.16
N ALA A 534 34.83 0.68 -14.47
CA ALA A 534 33.99 -0.27 -15.21
C ALA A 534 33.27 -1.24 -14.25
N ASP A 535 32.24 -1.94 -14.71
CA ASP A 535 31.51 -2.93 -13.93
C ASP A 535 32.42 -4.02 -13.35
N ASP A 536 33.36 -4.58 -14.15
CA ASP A 536 34.31 -5.59 -13.69
C ASP A 536 35.23 -5.12 -12.55
N ASP A 537 35.63 -3.86 -12.58
CA ASP A 537 36.46 -3.28 -11.50
C ASP A 537 35.65 -3.18 -10.19
N LEU A 538 34.38 -2.81 -10.30
CA LEU A 538 33.47 -2.69 -9.17
C LEU A 538 33.11 -4.06 -8.60
N TYR A 539 32.82 -5.04 -9.46
CA TYR A 539 32.52 -6.41 -9.04
C TYR A 539 33.69 -7.00 -8.24
N ARG A 540 34.91 -6.82 -8.73
CA ARG A 540 36.14 -7.26 -8.02
C ARG A 540 36.35 -6.50 -6.71
N LEU A 541 36.19 -5.16 -6.71
CA LEU A 541 36.36 -4.33 -5.52
C LEU A 541 35.44 -4.77 -4.37
N PHE A 542 34.19 -5.06 -4.69
CA PHE A 542 33.19 -5.46 -3.71
C PHE A 542 33.07 -6.97 -3.49
N GLY A 543 33.89 -7.79 -4.18
CA GLY A 543 34.00 -9.23 -3.96
C GLY A 543 32.74 -10.00 -4.36
N LEU A 544 32.11 -9.57 -5.46
CA LEU A 544 30.95 -10.28 -6.02
C LEU A 544 31.39 -11.54 -6.74
N ASP A 545 30.68 -12.64 -6.51
CA ASP A 545 30.91 -13.90 -7.22
C ASP A 545 30.16 -13.95 -8.56
N THR A 546 30.46 -14.99 -9.36
CA THR A 546 29.87 -15.18 -10.69
C THR A 546 28.33 -15.13 -10.65
N ASN A 547 27.69 -15.77 -9.64
CA ASN A 547 26.23 -15.79 -9.52
C ASN A 547 25.66 -14.39 -9.21
N ASP A 548 26.41 -13.55 -8.46
CA ASP A 548 26.02 -12.18 -8.15
C ASP A 548 26.09 -11.31 -9.41
N ILE A 549 27.18 -11.48 -10.17
CA ILE A 549 27.43 -10.76 -11.42
C ILE A 549 26.36 -11.11 -12.46
N GLU A 550 26.13 -12.40 -12.70
CA GLU A 550 25.09 -12.87 -13.64
C GLU A 550 23.71 -12.33 -13.27
N TYR A 551 23.41 -12.26 -11.96
CA TYR A 551 22.16 -11.69 -11.48
C TYR A 551 22.04 -10.22 -11.85
N ILE A 552 23.06 -9.42 -11.61
CA ILE A 552 23.08 -7.97 -11.95
C ILE A 552 22.95 -7.80 -13.47
N GLU A 553 23.77 -8.53 -14.23
CA GLU A 553 23.80 -8.46 -15.69
C GLU A 553 22.45 -8.77 -16.33
N LYS A 554 21.75 -9.79 -15.80
CA LYS A 554 20.41 -10.20 -16.24
C LYS A 554 19.33 -9.15 -15.94
N HIS A 555 19.45 -8.41 -14.82
CA HIS A 555 18.39 -7.53 -14.34
C HIS A 555 18.51 -6.09 -14.83
N ILE A 556 19.72 -5.66 -15.17
CA ILE A 556 20.00 -4.26 -15.53
C ILE A 556 20.30 -4.15 -17.03
N LYS A 557 19.45 -3.40 -17.73
CA LYS A 557 19.62 -3.12 -19.17
C LYS A 557 20.85 -2.25 -19.41
N GLU A 558 21.53 -2.45 -20.55
CA GLU A 558 22.56 -1.50 -21.02
C GLU A 558 21.97 -0.07 -21.08
N LEU A 559 22.83 0.91 -20.86
CA LEU A 559 22.48 2.32 -20.99
C LEU A 559 23.03 2.82 -22.32
N ASP A 560 22.13 2.99 -23.29
CA ASP A 560 22.43 3.51 -24.63
C ASP A 560 22.93 4.98 -24.60
#